data_2ed0fd9597165a8b6f0626dc4d01cccc
#
_entry.id   2ed0fd9597165a8b6f0626dc4d01cccc
#
_cell.length_a   1.000
_cell.length_b   1.000
_cell.length_c   1.000
_cell.angle_alpha   90.00
_cell.angle_beta   90.00
_cell.angle_gamma   90.00
#
_symmetry.space_group_name_H-M   'P 1'
#
loop_
_entity.id
_entity.type
_entity.pdbx_description
1 polymer ?
#
loop_
_entity_poly.entity_id
_entity_poly.type
_entity_poly.pdbx_seq_one_letter_code
_entity_poly.pdbx_strand_id
1 'polypeptide(L)'
;MENEIKGFMDYLAGEKGASKNTQLSYERDINQLKKYLEEKGITDVTRVTRTVLNSYVLYLEKEGRATTTISRMLASIKAFFHYEFREGVIKKDPAELLKAPKIEKKTPVILSVDEVNRLLAQPEGKTPKEIRDKAMLELLYATGIRVSELIGLKLDDINMNIGFITCRDERKERTVPFGKTAKKAMESYLDSARTILCGDQEQDHLFVNCNGSVMSRQGFWKILKHYGSLAGIEVDITPHTLRHSFAAHLISSGADMHAVQTMLGHSDLATTQMYMGYRQHTSNR
;
A
#
# COMPACT_ATOMS: atom_id res chain seq x y z
N MET A 1 7.33 -30.97 5.63
CA MET A 1 7.05 -29.60 5.14
C MET A 1 7.33 -28.46 6.12
N GLU A 2 7.31 -28.61 7.43
CA GLU A 2 7.58 -27.50 8.38
C GLU A 2 9.02 -27.00 8.34
N ASN A 3 9.97 -27.93 8.28
CA ASN A 3 11.40 -27.59 8.20
C ASN A 3 11.74 -26.86 6.88
N GLU A 4 11.14 -27.29 5.78
CA GLU A 4 11.31 -26.69 4.46
C GLU A 4 10.74 -25.26 4.41
N ILE A 5 9.54 -25.07 4.99
CA ILE A 5 8.94 -23.75 5.12
C ILE A 5 9.83 -22.83 5.97
N LYS A 6 10.35 -23.32 7.09
CA LYS A 6 11.25 -22.56 7.96
C LYS A 6 12.53 -22.18 7.21
N GLY A 7 13.18 -23.14 6.54
CA GLY A 7 14.38 -22.86 5.72
C GLY A 7 14.12 -21.83 4.63
N PHE A 8 12.97 -21.91 3.95
CA PHE A 8 12.57 -20.93 2.96
C PHE A 8 12.36 -19.53 3.58
N MET A 9 11.76 -19.43 4.77
CA MET A 9 11.57 -18.15 5.46
C MET A 9 12.91 -17.53 5.88
N ASP A 10 13.84 -18.35 6.38
CA ASP A 10 15.20 -17.92 6.73
C ASP A 10 15.96 -17.41 5.49
N TYR A 11 15.83 -18.11 4.34
CA TYR A 11 16.35 -17.67 3.06
C TYR A 11 15.78 -16.32 2.60
N LEU A 12 14.46 -16.15 2.69
CA LEU A 12 13.80 -14.89 2.34
C LEU A 12 14.28 -13.72 3.19
N ALA A 13 14.48 -13.95 4.48
CA ALA A 13 14.93 -12.93 5.42
C ALA A 13 16.41 -12.58 5.24
N GLY A 14 17.26 -13.58 5.08
CA GLY A 14 18.72 -13.45 4.99
C GLY A 14 19.18 -13.14 3.57
N GLU A 15 19.24 -14.14 2.69
CA GLU A 15 19.87 -14.02 1.37
C GLU A 15 19.07 -13.10 0.42
N LYS A 16 17.74 -13.17 0.43
CA LYS A 16 16.89 -12.35 -0.47
C LYS A 16 16.64 -10.94 0.06
N GLY A 17 16.84 -10.69 1.34
CA GLY A 17 16.52 -9.39 1.94
C GLY A 17 15.08 -8.96 1.68
N ALA A 18 14.14 -9.92 1.69
CA ALA A 18 12.74 -9.64 1.43
C ALA A 18 12.13 -8.81 2.55
N SER A 19 11.28 -7.84 2.22
CA SER A 19 10.59 -7.02 3.22
C SER A 19 9.76 -7.88 4.16
N LYS A 20 9.57 -7.42 5.41
CA LYS A 20 8.77 -8.13 6.42
C LYS A 20 7.35 -8.46 5.92
N ASN A 21 6.74 -7.54 5.16
CA ASN A 21 5.41 -7.76 4.56
C ASN A 21 5.43 -8.89 3.52
N THR A 22 6.50 -8.98 2.71
CA THR A 22 6.68 -10.06 1.74
C THR A 22 6.85 -11.39 2.45
N GLN A 23 7.70 -11.44 3.49
CA GLN A 23 7.90 -12.64 4.30
C GLN A 23 6.57 -13.14 4.89
N LEU A 24 5.83 -12.30 5.60
CA LEU A 24 4.53 -12.64 6.20
C LEU A 24 3.48 -13.09 5.16
N SER A 25 3.51 -12.49 3.97
CA SER A 25 2.58 -12.86 2.90
C SER A 25 2.92 -14.23 2.33
N TYR A 26 4.20 -14.50 2.09
CA TYR A 26 4.68 -15.77 1.56
C TYR A 26 4.47 -16.90 2.58
N GLU A 27 4.81 -16.67 3.84
CA GLU A 27 4.56 -17.63 4.93
C GLU A 27 3.09 -18.04 4.99
N ARG A 28 2.16 -17.08 4.95
CA ARG A 28 0.72 -17.35 4.95
C ARG A 28 0.29 -18.16 3.74
N ASP A 29 0.80 -17.81 2.55
CA ASP A 29 0.44 -18.48 1.30
C ASP A 29 0.93 -19.93 1.29
N ILE A 30 2.17 -20.17 1.73
CA ILE A 30 2.75 -21.51 1.76
C ILE A 30 2.09 -22.38 2.85
N ASN A 31 1.77 -21.81 4.02
CA ASN A 31 1.00 -22.52 5.04
C ASN A 31 -0.41 -22.89 4.57
N GLN A 32 -1.06 -22.06 3.76
CA GLN A 32 -2.35 -22.38 3.15
C GLN A 32 -2.22 -23.51 2.13
N LEU A 33 -1.17 -23.51 1.31
CA LEU A 33 -0.86 -24.64 0.42
C LEU A 33 -0.59 -25.92 1.22
N LYS A 34 0.24 -25.85 2.28
CA LYS A 34 0.53 -26.97 3.16
C LYS A 34 -0.76 -27.62 3.66
N LYS A 35 -1.68 -26.83 4.19
CA LYS A 35 -2.98 -27.33 4.69
C LYS A 35 -3.76 -28.08 3.60
N TYR A 36 -3.85 -27.52 2.39
CA TYR A 36 -4.51 -28.17 1.27
C TYR A 36 -3.85 -29.49 0.89
N LEU A 37 -2.51 -29.55 0.91
CA LEU A 37 -1.76 -30.78 0.61
C LEU A 37 -1.98 -31.86 1.69
N GLU A 38 -2.00 -31.49 2.96
CA GLU A 38 -2.29 -32.37 4.08
C GLU A 38 -3.70 -33.00 3.97
N GLU A 39 -4.70 -32.22 3.56
CA GLU A 39 -6.07 -32.74 3.28
C GLU A 39 -6.09 -33.72 2.11
N LYS A 40 -5.07 -33.72 1.24
CA LYS A 40 -4.87 -34.73 0.17
C LYS A 40 -3.94 -35.86 0.54
N GLY A 41 -3.50 -35.95 1.80
CA GLY A 41 -2.55 -36.95 2.28
C GLY A 41 -1.11 -36.75 1.79
N ILE A 42 -0.75 -35.53 1.36
CA ILE A 42 0.59 -35.18 0.88
C ILE A 42 1.29 -34.35 1.95
N THR A 43 2.15 -35.01 2.74
CA THR A 43 2.92 -34.34 3.81
C THR A 43 4.39 -34.13 3.47
N ASP A 44 4.87 -34.72 2.39
CA ASP A 44 6.24 -34.64 1.91
C ASP A 44 6.30 -33.72 0.65
N VAL A 45 7.16 -32.70 0.68
CA VAL A 45 7.37 -31.76 -0.42
C VAL A 45 7.83 -32.45 -1.70
N THR A 46 8.58 -33.56 -1.60
CA THR A 46 9.09 -34.33 -2.74
C THR A 46 7.97 -35.02 -3.53
N ARG A 47 6.80 -35.23 -2.92
CA ARG A 47 5.63 -35.86 -3.54
C ARG A 47 4.69 -34.87 -4.22
N VAL A 48 4.97 -33.57 -4.12
CA VAL A 48 4.15 -32.53 -4.76
C VAL A 48 4.43 -32.52 -6.25
N THR A 49 3.37 -32.66 -7.04
CA THR A 49 3.45 -32.66 -8.49
C THR A 49 2.79 -31.41 -9.08
N ARG A 50 3.12 -31.09 -10.34
CA ARG A 50 2.45 -30.02 -11.10
C ARG A 50 0.93 -30.20 -11.13
N THR A 51 0.46 -31.44 -11.28
CA THR A 51 -0.99 -31.75 -11.29
C THR A 51 -1.66 -31.34 -9.99
N VAL A 52 -1.04 -31.64 -8.86
CA VAL A 52 -1.53 -31.25 -7.54
C VAL A 52 -1.57 -29.73 -7.39
N LEU A 53 -0.53 -29.03 -7.83
CA LEU A 53 -0.50 -27.55 -7.77
C LEU A 53 -1.54 -26.92 -8.69
N ASN A 54 -1.79 -27.48 -9.90
CA ASN A 54 -2.88 -27.01 -10.76
C ASN A 54 -4.25 -27.25 -10.09
N SER A 55 -4.44 -28.40 -9.43
CA SER A 55 -5.68 -28.66 -8.66
C SER A 55 -5.86 -27.67 -7.50
N TYR A 56 -4.77 -27.21 -6.88
CA TYR A 56 -4.84 -26.16 -5.87
C TYR A 56 -5.26 -24.81 -6.45
N VAL A 57 -4.78 -24.45 -7.64
CA VAL A 57 -5.23 -23.22 -8.33
C VAL A 57 -6.73 -23.29 -8.61
N LEU A 58 -7.24 -24.40 -9.15
CA LEU A 58 -8.67 -24.61 -9.39
C LEU A 58 -9.48 -24.54 -8.08
N TYR A 59 -8.94 -25.09 -7.00
CA TYR A 59 -9.54 -25.00 -5.68
C TYR A 59 -9.68 -23.53 -5.22
N LEU A 60 -8.63 -22.71 -5.37
CA LEU A 60 -8.67 -21.30 -5.01
C LEU A 60 -9.68 -20.50 -5.85
N GLU A 61 -9.80 -20.83 -7.15
CA GLU A 61 -10.81 -20.24 -8.04
C GLU A 61 -12.23 -20.61 -7.60
N LYS A 62 -12.46 -21.89 -7.25
CA LYS A 62 -13.75 -22.39 -6.73
C LYS A 62 -14.12 -21.73 -5.39
N GLU A 63 -13.15 -21.46 -4.53
CA GLU A 63 -13.32 -20.69 -3.28
C GLU A 63 -13.61 -19.20 -3.51
N GLY A 64 -13.69 -18.75 -4.76
CA GLY A 64 -13.97 -17.35 -5.10
C GLY A 64 -12.83 -16.38 -4.79
N ARG A 65 -11.59 -16.85 -4.71
CA ARG A 65 -10.42 -15.98 -4.48
C ARG A 65 -10.21 -15.05 -5.67
N ALA A 66 -9.94 -13.77 -5.39
CA ALA A 66 -9.65 -12.81 -6.44
C ALA A 66 -8.42 -13.22 -7.27
N THR A 67 -8.47 -13.01 -8.58
CA THR A 67 -7.39 -13.33 -9.54
C THR A 67 -6.03 -12.76 -9.12
N THR A 68 -6.00 -11.53 -8.59
CA THR A 68 -4.79 -10.90 -8.05
C THR A 68 -4.23 -11.64 -6.84
N THR A 69 -5.10 -12.16 -5.97
CA THR A 69 -4.69 -12.98 -4.81
C THR A 69 -4.09 -14.29 -5.28
N ILE A 70 -4.73 -14.99 -6.22
CA ILE A 70 -4.23 -16.25 -6.79
C ILE A 70 -2.86 -16.02 -7.45
N SER A 71 -2.70 -14.95 -8.23
CA SER A 71 -1.42 -14.62 -8.86
C SER A 71 -0.30 -14.37 -7.84
N ARG A 72 -0.60 -13.69 -6.73
CA ARG A 72 0.37 -13.49 -5.64
C ARG A 72 0.73 -14.81 -4.97
N MET A 73 -0.25 -15.65 -4.68
CA MET A 73 -0.04 -16.98 -4.08
C MET A 73 0.80 -17.88 -5.00
N LEU A 74 0.59 -17.80 -6.31
CA LEU A 74 1.44 -18.53 -7.27
C LEU A 74 2.87 -18.01 -7.29
N ALA A 75 3.09 -16.71 -7.09
CA ALA A 75 4.44 -16.18 -6.98
C ALA A 75 5.18 -16.72 -5.75
N SER A 76 4.50 -16.78 -4.59
CA SER A 76 5.09 -17.37 -3.38
C SER A 76 5.33 -18.88 -3.52
N ILE A 77 4.41 -19.63 -4.14
CA ILE A 77 4.57 -21.07 -4.42
C ILE A 77 5.75 -21.32 -5.35
N LYS A 78 5.87 -20.56 -6.44
CA LYS A 78 7.03 -20.64 -7.34
C LYS A 78 8.35 -20.36 -6.63
N ALA A 79 8.38 -19.31 -5.81
CA ALA A 79 9.57 -18.96 -5.05
C ALA A 79 9.97 -20.09 -4.07
N PHE A 80 9.00 -20.72 -3.40
CA PHE A 80 9.21 -21.83 -2.48
C PHE A 80 9.76 -23.07 -3.20
N PHE A 81 9.11 -23.55 -4.26
CA PHE A 81 9.58 -24.74 -4.97
C PHE A 81 10.89 -24.52 -5.73
N HIS A 82 11.13 -23.30 -6.20
CA HIS A 82 12.44 -22.95 -6.77
C HIS A 82 13.54 -23.00 -5.71
N TYR A 83 13.26 -22.54 -4.48
CA TYR A 83 14.19 -22.66 -3.35
C TYR A 83 14.46 -24.14 -3.02
N GLU A 84 13.44 -24.98 -2.86
CA GLU A 84 13.58 -26.39 -2.58
C GLU A 84 14.35 -27.15 -3.66
N PHE A 85 14.18 -26.75 -4.92
CA PHE A 85 14.95 -27.29 -6.05
C PHE A 85 16.43 -26.86 -5.98
N ARG A 86 16.70 -25.61 -5.68
CA ARG A 86 18.06 -25.09 -5.51
C ARG A 86 18.80 -25.76 -4.35
N GLU A 87 18.13 -26.00 -3.25
CA GLU A 87 18.69 -26.71 -2.08
C GLU A 87 18.78 -28.23 -2.29
N GLY A 88 18.36 -28.75 -3.45
CA GLY A 88 18.44 -30.17 -3.78
C GLY A 88 17.45 -31.07 -3.04
N VAL A 89 16.48 -30.50 -2.32
CA VAL A 89 15.42 -31.25 -1.61
C VAL A 89 14.51 -31.96 -2.62
N ILE A 90 14.22 -31.30 -3.74
CA ILE A 90 13.45 -31.86 -4.84
C ILE A 90 14.30 -31.94 -6.12
N LYS A 91 14.08 -32.99 -6.92
CA LYS A 91 14.84 -33.20 -8.19
C LYS A 91 14.29 -32.40 -9.37
N LYS A 92 13.07 -31.88 -9.28
CA LYS A 92 12.39 -31.13 -10.33
C LYS A 92 11.45 -30.14 -9.68
N ASP A 93 11.45 -28.90 -10.18
CA ASP A 93 10.50 -27.87 -9.71
C ASP A 93 9.09 -28.12 -10.29
N PRO A 94 8.10 -28.49 -9.44
CA PRO A 94 6.74 -28.74 -9.92
C PRO A 94 5.99 -27.44 -10.25
N ALA A 95 6.50 -26.28 -9.80
CA ALA A 95 5.86 -24.98 -10.00
C ALA A 95 6.41 -24.20 -11.19
N GLU A 96 7.50 -24.65 -11.83
CA GLU A 96 8.17 -23.96 -12.92
C GLU A 96 7.21 -23.51 -14.03
N LEU A 97 6.36 -24.42 -14.50
CA LEU A 97 5.43 -24.18 -15.62
C LEU A 97 4.01 -23.79 -15.19
N LEU A 98 3.80 -23.48 -13.90
CA LEU A 98 2.50 -22.94 -13.46
C LEU A 98 2.26 -21.58 -14.12
N LYS A 99 1.06 -21.39 -14.65
CA LYS A 99 0.66 -20.12 -15.24
C LYS A 99 -0.25 -19.36 -14.26
N ALA A 100 0.11 -18.13 -13.99
CA ALA A 100 -0.79 -17.23 -13.25
C ALA A 100 -2.01 -16.89 -14.15
N PRO A 101 -3.21 -16.81 -13.56
CA PRO A 101 -4.37 -16.34 -14.29
C PRO A 101 -4.13 -14.91 -14.79
N LYS A 102 -4.67 -14.58 -15.95
CA LYS A 102 -4.50 -13.27 -16.55
C LYS A 102 -5.22 -12.20 -15.71
N ILE A 103 -4.46 -11.25 -15.21
CA ILE A 103 -4.99 -10.11 -14.46
C ILE A 103 -5.38 -9.02 -15.45
N GLU A 104 -6.65 -8.65 -15.48
CA GLU A 104 -7.09 -7.46 -16.18
C GLU A 104 -6.60 -6.22 -15.41
N LYS A 105 -5.81 -5.38 -16.06
CA LYS A 105 -5.35 -4.11 -15.49
C LYS A 105 -6.54 -3.16 -15.44
N LYS A 106 -7.08 -2.94 -14.25
CA LYS A 106 -8.11 -1.90 -14.05
C LYS A 106 -7.46 -0.52 -14.17
N THR A 107 -8.09 0.36 -14.94
CA THR A 107 -7.71 1.78 -14.94
C THR A 107 -7.84 2.33 -13.52
N PRO A 108 -6.85 3.08 -13.01
CA PRO A 108 -6.95 3.66 -11.68
C PRO A 108 -8.12 4.65 -11.61
N VAL A 109 -8.83 4.61 -10.50
CA VAL A 109 -9.85 5.61 -10.20
C VAL A 109 -9.14 6.91 -9.85
N ILE A 110 -9.48 7.98 -10.57
CA ILE A 110 -8.95 9.33 -10.38
C ILE A 110 -10.15 10.25 -10.11
N LEU A 111 -10.12 10.93 -8.98
CA LEU A 111 -11.11 11.95 -8.64
C LEU A 111 -10.83 13.22 -9.45
N SER A 112 -11.87 13.94 -9.83
CA SER A 112 -11.73 15.30 -10.36
C SER A 112 -11.21 16.26 -9.27
N VAL A 113 -10.71 17.42 -9.69
CA VAL A 113 -10.26 18.46 -8.74
C VAL A 113 -11.42 18.91 -7.82
N ASP A 114 -12.63 19.00 -8.37
CA ASP A 114 -13.82 19.39 -7.60
C ASP A 114 -14.21 18.33 -6.58
N GLU A 115 -14.14 17.03 -6.91
CA GLU A 115 -14.37 15.94 -5.96
C GLU A 115 -13.34 15.94 -4.83
N VAL A 116 -12.07 16.15 -5.15
CA VAL A 116 -11.03 16.29 -4.14
C VAL A 116 -11.29 17.49 -3.24
N ASN A 117 -11.61 18.64 -3.80
CA ASN A 117 -11.92 19.84 -3.03
C ASN A 117 -13.13 19.62 -2.10
N ARG A 118 -14.20 18.97 -2.58
CA ARG A 118 -15.34 18.60 -1.73
C ARG A 118 -14.94 17.67 -0.61
N LEU A 119 -14.11 16.64 -0.90
CA LEU A 119 -13.60 15.71 0.10
C LEU A 119 -12.78 16.42 1.19
N LEU A 120 -11.83 17.26 0.76
CA LEU A 120 -10.96 17.99 1.68
C LEU A 120 -11.72 19.04 2.49
N ALA A 121 -12.85 19.55 2.01
CA ALA A 121 -13.69 20.50 2.74
C ALA A 121 -14.53 19.87 3.86
N GLN A 122 -14.73 18.53 3.85
CA GLN A 122 -15.64 17.88 4.82
C GLN A 122 -15.22 17.98 6.28
N PRO A 123 -13.93 17.80 6.66
CA PRO A 123 -13.54 18.05 8.05
C PRO A 123 -13.62 19.55 8.35
N GLU A 124 -14.61 19.97 9.16
CA GLU A 124 -14.85 21.38 9.48
C GLU A 124 -13.88 21.95 10.55
N GLY A 125 -13.13 21.06 11.23
CA GLY A 125 -12.17 21.48 12.24
C GLY A 125 -12.79 21.88 13.59
N LYS A 126 -13.99 21.41 13.88
CA LYS A 126 -14.71 21.72 15.14
C LYS A 126 -14.21 20.91 16.34
N THR A 127 -13.60 19.77 16.09
CA THR A 127 -13.10 18.86 17.13
C THR A 127 -11.63 18.52 16.87
N PRO A 128 -10.85 18.14 17.91
CA PRO A 128 -9.48 17.68 17.73
C PRO A 128 -9.33 16.55 16.70
N LYS A 129 -10.34 15.66 16.65
CA LYS A 129 -10.41 14.58 15.65
C LYS A 129 -10.54 15.14 14.24
N GLU A 130 -11.44 16.08 13.99
CA GLU A 130 -11.63 16.66 12.66
C GLU A 130 -10.42 17.48 12.20
N ILE A 131 -9.78 18.21 13.12
CA ILE A 131 -8.55 18.97 12.85
C ILE A 131 -7.45 18.01 12.40
N ARG A 132 -7.27 16.88 13.10
CA ARG A 132 -6.34 15.81 12.70
C ARG A 132 -6.69 15.25 11.33
N ASP A 133 -7.95 14.90 11.12
CA ASP A 133 -8.43 14.28 9.88
C ASP A 133 -8.21 15.21 8.70
N LYS A 134 -8.46 16.50 8.87
CA LYS A 134 -8.14 17.57 7.90
C LYS A 134 -6.67 17.58 7.55
N ALA A 135 -5.81 17.62 8.56
CA ALA A 135 -4.36 17.65 8.36
C ALA A 135 -3.86 16.39 7.61
N MET A 136 -4.39 15.20 7.96
CA MET A 136 -4.03 13.95 7.28
C MET A 136 -4.44 13.94 5.80
N LEU A 137 -5.67 14.37 5.49
CA LEU A 137 -6.19 14.40 4.13
C LEU A 137 -5.44 15.43 3.27
N GLU A 138 -5.24 16.64 3.80
CA GLU A 138 -4.51 17.72 3.11
C GLU A 138 -3.05 17.31 2.82
N LEU A 139 -2.35 16.74 3.81
CA LEU A 139 -0.97 16.32 3.64
C LEU A 139 -0.86 15.16 2.64
N LEU A 140 -1.77 14.17 2.73
CA LEU A 140 -1.78 13.04 1.80
C LEU A 140 -1.99 13.51 0.35
N TYR A 141 -2.94 14.40 0.12
CA TYR A 141 -3.20 14.93 -1.22
C TYR A 141 -2.11 15.88 -1.71
N ALA A 142 -1.56 16.73 -0.84
CA ALA A 142 -0.49 17.67 -1.22
C ALA A 142 0.85 16.98 -1.57
N THR A 143 1.09 15.78 -1.07
CA THR A 143 2.38 15.07 -1.21
C THR A 143 2.27 13.79 -2.03
N GLY A 144 1.08 13.20 -2.13
CA GLY A 144 0.86 11.92 -2.79
C GLY A 144 1.61 10.75 -2.17
N ILE A 145 2.09 10.83 -0.93
CA ILE A 145 2.80 9.75 -0.24
C ILE A 145 1.92 8.52 0.00
N ARG A 146 2.52 7.39 0.31
CA ARG A 146 1.76 6.18 0.66
C ARG A 146 1.13 6.34 2.05
N VAL A 147 -0.05 5.72 2.26
CA VAL A 147 -0.69 5.74 3.58
C VAL A 147 0.21 5.19 4.70
N SER A 148 1.05 4.20 4.38
CA SER A 148 2.03 3.67 5.34
C SER A 148 3.10 4.69 5.72
N GLU A 149 3.51 5.52 4.78
CA GLU A 149 4.43 6.62 5.03
C GLU A 149 3.73 7.70 5.87
N LEU A 150 2.51 8.11 5.50
CA LEU A 150 1.73 9.09 6.24
C LEU A 150 1.56 8.74 7.72
N ILE A 151 1.11 7.52 8.01
CA ILE A 151 0.90 7.07 9.40
C ILE A 151 2.19 6.79 10.17
N GLY A 152 3.29 6.54 9.46
CA GLY A 152 4.61 6.29 10.02
C GLY A 152 5.45 7.55 10.22
N LEU A 153 5.00 8.73 9.75
CA LEU A 153 5.71 9.99 9.95
C LEU A 153 5.89 10.27 11.45
N LYS A 154 7.08 10.72 11.81
CA LYS A 154 7.42 11.23 13.14
C LYS A 154 7.43 12.76 13.14
N LEU A 155 7.47 13.35 14.33
CA LEU A 155 7.58 14.81 14.48
C LEU A 155 8.85 15.36 13.81
N ASP A 156 9.95 14.63 13.87
CA ASP A 156 11.22 15.01 13.24
C ASP A 156 11.23 14.86 11.72
N ASP A 157 10.23 14.18 11.15
CA ASP A 157 10.13 14.01 9.71
C ASP A 157 9.45 15.18 9.00
N ILE A 158 8.91 16.14 9.75
CA ILE A 158 8.25 17.32 9.18
C ILE A 158 9.03 18.60 9.48
N ASN A 159 9.27 19.39 8.45
CA ASN A 159 9.81 20.74 8.59
C ASN A 159 8.74 21.77 8.23
N MET A 160 8.12 22.35 9.26
CA MET A 160 7.06 23.33 9.10
C MET A 160 7.56 24.67 8.57
N ASN A 161 8.81 25.05 8.78
CA ASN A 161 9.35 26.32 8.33
C ASN A 161 9.46 26.36 6.81
N ILE A 162 10.08 25.33 6.24
CA ILE A 162 10.32 25.25 4.79
C ILE A 162 9.13 24.58 4.05
N GLY A 163 8.33 23.76 4.75
CA GLY A 163 7.16 23.10 4.18
C GLY A 163 7.51 21.80 3.42
N PHE A 164 8.21 20.87 4.06
CA PHE A 164 8.46 19.54 3.51
C PHE A 164 8.35 18.45 4.56
N ILE A 165 8.14 17.22 4.10
CA ILE A 165 8.24 15.99 4.88
C ILE A 165 9.38 15.12 4.34
N THR A 166 9.97 14.33 5.23
CA THR A 166 10.97 13.30 4.90
C THR A 166 10.31 11.93 5.01
N CYS A 167 10.17 11.25 3.89
CA CYS A 167 9.68 9.86 3.85
C CYS A 167 10.87 8.92 3.86
N ARG A 168 10.92 8.05 4.88
CA ARG A 168 11.93 7.00 5.00
C ARG A 168 11.33 5.66 4.66
N ASP A 169 11.97 4.95 3.74
CA ASP A 169 11.72 3.53 3.45
C ASP A 169 12.99 2.76 3.78
N GLU A 170 12.91 1.45 3.98
CA GLU A 170 14.06 0.58 4.34
C GLU A 170 15.32 0.81 3.48
N ARG A 171 15.15 1.32 2.26
CA ARG A 171 16.22 1.47 1.25
C ARG A 171 16.49 2.89 0.79
N LYS A 172 15.58 3.82 1.01
CA LYS A 172 15.67 5.19 0.46
C LYS A 172 14.97 6.20 1.35
N GLU A 173 15.57 7.36 1.42
CA GLU A 173 14.98 8.57 1.99
C GLU A 173 14.64 9.54 0.85
N ARG A 174 13.49 10.20 0.95
CA ARG A 174 13.13 11.28 0.03
C ARG A 174 12.39 12.38 0.75
N THR A 175 12.65 13.60 0.32
CA THR A 175 11.98 14.80 0.79
C THR A 175 10.87 15.18 -0.18
N VAL A 176 9.68 15.44 0.35
CA VAL A 176 8.49 15.80 -0.45
C VAL A 176 7.95 17.12 0.06
N PRO A 177 7.93 18.17 -0.77
CA PRO A 177 7.38 19.47 -0.38
C PRO A 177 5.85 19.42 -0.31
N PHE A 178 5.27 20.25 0.55
CA PHE A 178 3.83 20.46 0.63
C PHE A 178 3.47 21.97 0.62
N GLY A 179 2.32 22.27 0.03
CA GLY A 179 1.89 23.65 -0.18
C GLY A 179 1.26 24.31 1.07
N LYS A 180 0.91 25.58 0.92
CA LYS A 180 0.40 26.45 1.99
C LYS A 180 -0.87 25.89 2.67
N THR A 181 -1.76 25.25 1.92
CA THR A 181 -3.02 24.69 2.46
C THR A 181 -2.74 23.56 3.44
N ALA A 182 -1.90 22.60 3.03
CA ALA A 182 -1.47 21.51 3.90
C ALA A 182 -0.69 22.05 5.11
N LYS A 183 0.17 23.06 4.90
CA LYS A 183 0.92 23.71 5.99
C LYS A 183 -0.02 24.27 7.06
N LYS A 184 -1.04 25.05 6.66
CA LYS A 184 -2.03 25.61 7.59
C LYS A 184 -2.81 24.54 8.34
N ALA A 185 -3.20 23.45 7.68
CA ALA A 185 -3.88 22.34 8.33
C ALA A 185 -2.98 21.62 9.34
N MET A 186 -1.69 21.46 9.02
CA MET A 186 -0.70 20.87 9.90
C MET A 186 -0.41 21.76 11.12
N GLU A 187 -0.27 23.07 10.94
CA GLU A 187 -0.12 24.05 12.03
C GLU A 187 -1.30 23.94 12.99
N SER A 188 -2.53 23.99 12.47
CA SER A 188 -3.73 23.84 13.30
C SER A 188 -3.72 22.51 14.10
N TYR A 189 -3.30 21.41 13.47
CA TYR A 189 -3.23 20.12 14.14
C TYR A 189 -2.17 20.08 15.24
N LEU A 190 -0.95 20.54 14.96
CA LEU A 190 0.17 20.50 15.90
C LEU A 190 -0.07 21.42 17.10
N ASP A 191 -0.61 22.62 16.86
CA ASP A 191 -0.75 23.65 17.88
C ASP A 191 -1.95 23.40 18.81
N SER A 192 -3.04 22.80 18.31
CA SER A 192 -4.28 22.70 19.09
C SER A 192 -4.79 21.28 19.35
N ALA A 193 -4.71 20.39 18.35
CA ALA A 193 -5.41 19.11 18.43
C ALA A 193 -4.54 17.95 18.88
N ARG A 194 -3.25 17.93 18.49
CA ARG A 194 -2.38 16.79 18.75
C ARG A 194 -2.16 16.56 20.24
N THR A 195 -1.87 17.60 21.00
CA THR A 195 -1.69 17.51 22.44
C THR A 195 -2.93 16.97 23.14
N ILE A 196 -4.12 17.43 22.75
CA ILE A 196 -5.39 16.94 23.31
C ILE A 196 -5.58 15.44 22.99
N LEU A 197 -5.25 15.00 21.77
CA LEU A 197 -5.41 13.60 21.36
C LEU A 197 -4.37 12.68 22.01
N CYS A 198 -3.14 13.17 22.26
CA CYS A 198 -2.10 12.40 22.96
C CYS A 198 -2.41 12.27 24.47
N GLY A 199 -3.07 13.27 25.08
CA GLY A 199 -3.20 13.34 26.52
C GLY A 199 -1.81 13.31 27.19
N ASP A 200 -1.64 12.44 28.20
CA ASP A 200 -0.38 12.27 28.94
C ASP A 200 0.59 11.27 28.25
N GLN A 201 0.26 10.77 27.05
CA GLN A 201 1.12 9.81 26.35
C GLN A 201 2.24 10.53 25.60
N GLU A 202 3.47 10.14 25.85
CA GLU A 202 4.60 10.51 25.00
C GLU A 202 4.52 9.73 23.69
N GLN A 203 4.39 10.44 22.59
CA GLN A 203 4.27 9.85 21.27
C GLN A 203 5.06 10.65 20.24
N ASP A 204 6.03 10.01 19.60
CA ASP A 204 6.88 10.61 18.57
C ASP A 204 6.24 10.62 17.18
N HIS A 205 5.22 9.77 16.94
CA HIS A 205 4.51 9.76 15.68
C HIS A 205 3.71 11.05 15.48
N LEU A 206 3.75 11.55 14.23
CA LEU A 206 3.06 12.78 13.85
C LEU A 206 1.55 12.64 14.05
N PHE A 207 0.94 11.58 13.53
CA PHE A 207 -0.50 11.36 13.59
C PHE A 207 -0.88 10.26 14.59
N VAL A 208 -1.76 10.63 15.51
CA VAL A 208 -2.28 9.74 16.54
C VAL A 208 -3.80 9.49 16.35
N ASN A 209 -4.28 8.37 16.87
CA ASN A 209 -5.71 8.07 16.93
C ASN A 209 -6.37 8.80 18.12
N CYS A 210 -7.66 8.57 18.36
CA CYS A 210 -8.40 9.21 19.45
C CYS A 210 -7.97 8.75 20.86
N ASN A 211 -7.13 7.71 20.95
CA ASN A 211 -6.61 7.18 22.20
C ASN A 211 -5.12 7.54 22.41
N GLY A 212 -4.57 8.48 21.64
CA GLY A 212 -3.17 8.87 21.71
C GLY A 212 -2.17 7.89 21.10
N SER A 213 -2.61 6.73 20.62
CA SER A 213 -1.75 5.73 19.99
C SER A 213 -1.55 6.02 18.50
N VAL A 214 -0.55 5.38 17.88
CA VAL A 214 -0.27 5.51 16.44
C VAL A 214 -1.50 5.23 15.60
N MET A 215 -1.72 6.06 14.58
CA MET A 215 -2.79 5.86 13.61
C MET A 215 -2.59 4.57 12.82
N SER A 216 -3.63 3.73 12.72
CA SER A 216 -3.57 2.52 11.91
C SER A 216 -4.03 2.77 10.45
N ARG A 217 -3.58 1.91 9.50
CA ARG A 217 -4.07 1.94 8.11
C ARG A 217 -5.59 1.80 8.03
N GLN A 218 -6.17 0.90 8.83
CA GLN A 218 -7.62 0.70 8.88
C GLN A 218 -8.34 1.91 9.47
N GLY A 219 -7.75 2.56 10.48
CA GLY A 219 -8.27 3.79 11.06
C GLY A 219 -8.34 4.90 10.01
N PHE A 220 -7.23 5.14 9.30
CA PHE A 220 -7.21 6.15 8.23
C PHE A 220 -8.14 5.79 7.06
N TRP A 221 -8.23 4.53 6.68
CA TRP A 221 -9.18 4.10 5.64
C TRP A 221 -10.64 4.39 6.02
N LYS A 222 -11.03 4.17 7.29
CA LYS A 222 -12.37 4.53 7.80
C LYS A 222 -12.62 6.04 7.72
N ILE A 223 -11.61 6.86 8.08
CA ILE A 223 -11.67 8.32 7.97
C ILE A 223 -11.95 8.72 6.50
N LEU A 224 -11.16 8.20 5.57
CA LEU A 224 -11.30 8.50 4.16
C LEU A 224 -12.67 8.11 3.61
N LYS A 225 -13.18 6.92 3.96
CA LYS A 225 -14.51 6.45 3.58
C LYS A 225 -15.62 7.33 4.14
N HIS A 226 -15.52 7.73 5.41
CA HIS A 226 -16.48 8.60 6.06
C HIS A 226 -16.59 9.94 5.34
N TYR A 227 -15.47 10.62 5.12
CA TYR A 227 -15.51 11.92 4.44
C TYR A 227 -15.81 11.81 2.94
N GLY A 228 -15.47 10.70 2.29
CA GLY A 228 -15.87 10.43 0.91
C GLY A 228 -17.38 10.32 0.76
N SER A 229 -18.03 9.64 1.69
CA SER A 229 -19.50 9.55 1.73
C SER A 229 -20.15 10.92 1.97
N LEU A 230 -19.64 11.71 2.91
CA LEU A 230 -20.13 13.07 3.17
C LEU A 230 -19.94 14.00 1.97
N ALA A 231 -18.87 13.84 1.22
CA ALA A 231 -18.58 14.61 0.00
C ALA A 231 -19.43 14.20 -1.21
N GLY A 232 -20.29 13.18 -1.08
CA GLY A 232 -21.11 12.65 -2.19
C GLY A 232 -20.25 12.00 -3.29
N ILE A 233 -19.13 11.36 -2.94
CA ILE A 233 -18.28 10.67 -3.89
C ILE A 233 -18.79 9.23 -4.03
N GLU A 234 -19.31 8.90 -5.21
CA GLU A 234 -19.94 7.60 -5.49
C GLU A 234 -18.93 6.46 -5.70
N VAL A 235 -17.72 6.80 -6.18
CA VAL A 235 -16.70 5.79 -6.43
C VAL A 235 -16.07 5.29 -5.12
N ASP A 236 -15.60 4.03 -5.14
CA ASP A 236 -14.92 3.43 -4.00
C ASP A 236 -13.55 4.06 -3.80
N ILE A 237 -13.47 5.08 -2.93
CA ILE A 237 -12.24 5.80 -2.65
C ILE A 237 -11.34 5.03 -1.68
N THR A 238 -10.05 5.04 -2.01
CA THR A 238 -8.98 4.45 -1.21
C THR A 238 -7.83 5.47 -1.06
N PRO A 239 -6.87 5.27 -0.15
CA PRO A 239 -5.67 6.11 -0.11
C PRO A 239 -4.91 6.13 -1.44
N HIS A 240 -4.96 5.02 -2.20
CA HIS A 240 -4.39 4.98 -3.55
C HIS A 240 -5.14 5.87 -4.53
N THR A 241 -6.46 6.01 -4.39
CA THR A 241 -7.28 6.91 -5.22
C THR A 241 -6.81 8.36 -5.08
N LEU A 242 -6.59 8.85 -3.83
CA LEU A 242 -6.06 10.20 -3.61
C LEU A 242 -4.64 10.38 -4.17
N ARG A 243 -3.79 9.40 -3.99
CA ARG A 243 -2.43 9.42 -4.55
C ARG A 243 -2.45 9.40 -6.09
N HIS A 244 -3.33 8.63 -6.72
CA HIS A 244 -3.51 8.63 -8.18
C HIS A 244 -4.04 9.97 -8.66
N SER A 245 -4.99 10.57 -7.95
CA SER A 245 -5.54 11.89 -8.27
C SER A 245 -4.47 12.98 -8.16
N PHE A 246 -3.67 12.98 -7.10
CA PHE A 246 -2.52 13.88 -6.97
C PHE A 246 -1.57 13.78 -8.17
N ALA A 247 -1.14 12.56 -8.52
CA ALA A 247 -0.22 12.35 -9.63
C ALA A 247 -0.80 12.83 -10.97
N ALA A 248 -2.07 12.48 -11.25
CA ALA A 248 -2.77 12.87 -12.47
C ALA A 248 -2.93 14.39 -12.56
N HIS A 249 -3.30 15.05 -11.45
CA HIS A 249 -3.49 16.50 -11.41
C HIS A 249 -2.16 17.25 -11.57
N LEU A 250 -1.06 16.78 -10.98
CA LEU A 250 0.26 17.39 -11.19
C LEU A 250 0.69 17.26 -12.65
N ILE A 251 0.56 16.08 -13.26
CA ILE A 251 0.93 15.87 -14.66
C ILE A 251 0.05 16.71 -15.60
N SER A 252 -1.27 16.80 -15.35
CA SER A 252 -2.17 17.61 -16.14
C SER A 252 -1.91 19.10 -16.01
N SER A 253 -1.38 19.57 -14.87
CA SER A 253 -0.94 20.94 -14.67
C SER A 253 0.44 21.26 -15.28
N GLY A 254 1.08 20.29 -15.94
CA GLY A 254 2.35 20.48 -16.63
C GLY A 254 3.60 20.15 -15.82
N ALA A 255 3.46 19.52 -14.66
CA ALA A 255 4.62 19.08 -13.89
C ALA A 255 5.45 18.06 -14.65
N ASP A 256 6.76 18.11 -14.47
CA ASP A 256 7.68 17.12 -15.04
C ASP A 256 7.44 15.72 -14.47
N MET A 257 7.42 14.72 -15.35
CA MET A 257 7.11 13.34 -14.97
C MET A 257 8.15 12.73 -14.01
N HIS A 258 9.44 13.07 -14.20
CA HIS A 258 10.49 12.59 -13.31
C HIS A 258 10.38 13.22 -11.91
N ALA A 259 10.00 14.50 -11.84
CA ALA A 259 9.71 15.15 -10.57
C ALA A 259 8.57 14.45 -9.83
N VAL A 260 7.46 14.15 -10.53
CA VAL A 260 6.32 13.41 -9.97
C VAL A 260 6.73 11.99 -9.55
N GLN A 261 7.51 11.27 -10.37
CA GLN A 261 8.05 9.96 -10.03
C GLN A 261 8.87 10.00 -8.74
N THR A 262 9.74 10.98 -8.60
CA THR A 262 10.60 11.16 -7.43
C THR A 262 9.75 11.46 -6.17
N MET A 263 8.80 12.39 -6.25
CA MET A 263 7.89 12.71 -5.14
C MET A 263 7.11 11.48 -4.68
N LEU A 264 6.59 10.71 -5.63
CA LEU A 264 5.85 9.49 -5.34
C LEU A 264 6.74 8.32 -4.85
N GLY A 265 8.04 8.36 -5.11
CA GLY A 265 8.94 7.25 -4.81
C GLY A 265 8.60 5.99 -5.62
N HIS A 266 8.29 6.17 -6.91
CA HIS A 266 8.12 5.05 -7.84
C HIS A 266 9.47 4.56 -8.34
N SER A 267 9.74 3.27 -8.16
CA SER A 267 10.96 2.62 -8.66
C SER A 267 11.01 2.52 -10.19
N ASP A 268 9.82 2.48 -10.83
CA ASP A 268 9.67 2.34 -12.27
C ASP A 268 8.84 3.50 -12.84
N LEU A 269 9.36 4.12 -13.91
CA LEU A 269 8.70 5.20 -14.64
C LEU A 269 7.37 4.74 -15.25
N ALA A 270 7.25 3.48 -15.67
CA ALA A 270 6.03 2.91 -16.22
C ALA A 270 4.82 3.07 -15.27
N THR A 271 5.08 3.04 -13.95
CA THR A 271 4.04 3.29 -12.94
C THR A 271 3.53 4.73 -12.98
N THR A 272 4.37 5.70 -13.39
CA THR A 272 3.97 7.11 -13.50
C THR A 272 3.37 7.40 -14.88
N GLN A 273 3.82 6.72 -15.93
CA GLN A 273 3.31 6.87 -17.30
C GLN A 273 1.82 6.56 -17.43
N MET A 274 1.26 5.73 -16.56
CA MET A 274 -0.18 5.44 -16.56
C MET A 274 -1.06 6.70 -16.41
N TYR A 275 -0.51 7.79 -15.87
CA TYR A 275 -1.24 9.05 -15.71
C TYR A 275 -1.20 9.96 -16.95
N MET A 276 -0.36 9.66 -17.94
CA MET A 276 -0.30 10.46 -19.19
C MET A 276 -1.60 10.42 -19.98
N GLY A 277 -2.31 9.27 -19.95
CA GLY A 277 -3.62 9.12 -20.60
C GLY A 277 -4.70 10.06 -20.04
N TYR A 278 -4.58 10.46 -18.77
CA TYR A 278 -5.52 11.39 -18.14
C TYR A 278 -5.39 12.82 -18.70
N ARG A 279 -4.18 13.25 -19.09
CA ARG A 279 -3.94 14.57 -19.68
C ARG A 279 -4.67 14.78 -21.02
N GLN A 280 -4.88 13.72 -21.79
CA GLN A 280 -5.55 13.80 -23.08
C GLN A 280 -7.07 14.01 -22.97
N HIS A 281 -7.70 13.53 -21.89
CA HIS A 281 -9.15 13.64 -21.70
C HIS A 281 -9.60 14.99 -21.11
N THR A 282 -8.73 15.69 -20.37
CA THR A 282 -9.05 17.01 -19.77
C THR A 282 -8.81 18.17 -20.73
N SER A 283 -8.02 17.98 -21.79
CA SER A 283 -7.76 19.03 -22.80
C SER A 283 -8.85 19.12 -23.88
N ASN A 284 -9.81 18.19 -23.89
CA ASN A 284 -10.92 18.14 -24.87
C ASN A 284 -12.29 18.45 -24.23
N ARG A 285 -12.35 19.18 -23.11
CA ARG A 285 -13.60 19.71 -22.53
C ARG A 285 -13.55 21.19 -22.33
#